data_417e4161275ee0a02ad7964890ad1312
#
_entry.id   417e4161275ee0a02ad7964890ad1312
#
_cell.length_a   1.000
_cell.length_b   1.000
_cell.length_c   1.000
_cell.angle_alpha   90.00
_cell.angle_beta   90.00
_cell.angle_gamma   90.00
#
_symmetry.space_group_name_H-M   'P 1'
#
loop_
_entity.id
_entity.type
_entity.pdbx_description
1 polymer ?
#
loop_
_entity_poly.entity_id
_entity_poly.type
_entity_poly.pdbx_seq_one_letter_code
_entity_poly.pdbx_strand_id
1 'polypeptide(L)'
;HAHALGASHHTVGLTTLIDEYLTYQRLNPALTLNPPASPNDIRITEHINGIRFPDNLKTIWQAYNGYKHPTADNREYWIGHDAIAAAQAAWRDKLAARLGSDPATTERPDAGESSQTQPYYYHPMWLPIYQMGDIIIALDYAPTEDGNTGQPLVIYSGEDYEIITDYDSFDEWLYTFLSYTLYPEENDDPPQLAAANHSYRSELRAHIEQHIGPIAATFKREESDSSIDLLWLPPGDDHPYHALITSGLSDRPMDVPDGPRRAQRERAELMIMLPPDWRLSSKNLHSEQGYWPIVWLSMLADYAQSRDNWIAIGNLFPNGNPMTPIADTPFSGVTILPPLVSHSHDFGTYRSKDGNRINIYCLMPLYAGEIELLNREGLEALLARFDAHHISGEIADPTRPDSSR
;
A
#
# COMPACT_ATOMS: atom_id res chain seq x y z
N HIS A 1 -1.79 9.90 -6.19
CA HIS A 1 -2.12 10.70 -4.99
C HIS A 1 -0.95 10.74 -4.00
N ALA A 2 -0.14 9.68 -3.86
CA ALA A 2 1.06 9.66 -3.03
C ALA A 2 2.12 10.67 -3.47
N HIS A 3 2.19 10.99 -4.76
CA HIS A 3 3.11 12.01 -5.29
C HIS A 3 2.99 13.39 -4.61
N ALA A 4 1.83 13.72 -4.05
CA ALA A 4 1.63 15.00 -3.38
C ALA A 4 2.31 15.10 -2.00
N LEU A 5 2.68 13.97 -1.40
CA LEU A 5 3.17 13.91 -0.02
C LEU A 5 4.68 13.58 0.09
N GLY A 6 5.35 13.23 -1.01
CA GLY A 6 6.78 12.93 -1.01
C GLY A 6 7.17 11.75 -0.10
N ALA A 7 6.24 10.80 0.11
CA ALA A 7 6.49 9.64 0.97
C ALA A 7 7.54 8.71 0.34
N SER A 8 8.54 8.32 1.11
CA SER A 8 9.49 7.28 0.71
C SER A 8 8.84 5.90 0.80
N HIS A 9 8.82 5.16 -0.32
CA HIS A 9 8.16 3.85 -0.38
C HIS A 9 9.07 2.69 -0.02
N HIS A 10 10.32 2.90 0.23
CA HIS A 10 11.20 1.87 0.77
C HIS A 10 10.78 1.35 2.15
N THR A 11 9.84 2.04 2.82
CA THR A 11 9.24 1.63 4.10
C THR A 11 7.81 1.13 3.96
N VAL A 12 7.23 1.14 2.75
CA VAL A 12 5.85 0.70 2.51
C VAL A 12 5.82 -0.81 2.33
N GLY A 13 4.98 -1.51 3.09
CA GLY A 13 4.78 -2.95 2.93
C GLY A 13 4.10 -3.30 1.60
N LEU A 14 4.33 -4.52 1.13
CA LEU A 14 3.81 -4.99 -0.15
C LEU A 14 2.28 -4.86 -0.25
N THR A 15 1.54 -5.16 0.80
CA THR A 15 0.07 -5.03 0.83
C THR A 15 -0.38 -3.60 0.52
N THR A 16 0.28 -2.62 1.12
CA THR A 16 -0.03 -1.20 0.88
C THR A 16 0.27 -0.80 -0.57
N LEU A 17 1.40 -1.24 -1.11
CA LEU A 17 1.74 -0.99 -2.52
C LEU A 17 0.71 -1.61 -3.47
N ILE A 18 0.26 -2.82 -3.19
CA ILE A 18 -0.79 -3.49 -3.99
C ILE A 18 -2.07 -2.65 -3.98
N ASP A 19 -2.54 -2.23 -2.83
CA ASP A 19 -3.78 -1.48 -2.70
C ASP A 19 -3.70 -0.11 -3.37
N GLU A 20 -2.60 0.58 -3.21
CA GLU A 20 -2.32 1.85 -3.89
C GLU A 20 -2.30 1.66 -5.42
N TYR A 21 -1.63 0.63 -5.89
CA TYR A 21 -1.58 0.28 -7.31
C TYR A 21 -2.97 -0.06 -7.87
N LEU A 22 -3.75 -0.88 -7.18
CA LEU A 22 -5.09 -1.26 -7.61
C LEU A 22 -6.03 -0.05 -7.65
N THR A 23 -5.91 0.86 -6.71
CA THR A 23 -6.65 2.13 -6.70
C THR A 23 -6.25 2.99 -7.90
N TYR A 24 -4.97 3.13 -8.17
CA TYR A 24 -4.46 3.85 -9.34
C TYR A 24 -4.99 3.25 -10.65
N GLN A 25 -4.98 1.93 -10.79
CA GLN A 25 -5.47 1.23 -11.98
C GLN A 25 -6.97 1.45 -12.21
N ARG A 26 -7.79 1.41 -11.15
CA ARG A 26 -9.23 1.66 -11.22
C ARG A 26 -9.59 3.09 -11.62
N LEU A 27 -8.78 4.05 -11.19
CA LEU A 27 -8.99 5.46 -11.50
C LEU A 27 -8.46 5.87 -12.88
N ASN A 28 -7.73 5.00 -13.57
CA ASN A 28 -7.20 5.29 -14.88
C ASN A 28 -8.26 5.08 -15.98
N PRO A 29 -8.81 6.14 -16.58
CA PRO A 29 -9.89 6.02 -17.58
C PRO A 29 -9.43 5.38 -18.91
N ALA A 30 -8.12 5.28 -19.14
CA ALA A 30 -7.54 4.65 -20.33
C ALA A 30 -7.55 3.11 -20.25
N LEU A 31 -7.80 2.54 -19.05
CA LEU A 31 -7.79 1.11 -18.84
C LEU A 31 -9.20 0.53 -18.88
N THR A 32 -9.38 -0.54 -19.62
CA THR A 32 -10.60 -1.37 -19.57
C THR A 32 -10.27 -2.67 -18.85
N LEU A 33 -10.68 -2.74 -17.58
CA LEU A 33 -10.41 -3.88 -16.72
C LEU A 33 -11.51 -4.94 -16.86
N ASN A 34 -11.10 -6.21 -16.79
CA ASN A 34 -12.05 -7.32 -16.67
C ASN A 34 -12.73 -7.30 -15.27
N PRO A 35 -13.91 -7.87 -15.14
CA PRO A 35 -14.54 -8.08 -13.84
C PRO A 35 -13.61 -8.85 -12.89
N PRO A 36 -13.78 -8.71 -11.56
CA PRO A 36 -13.05 -9.50 -10.58
C PRO A 36 -13.22 -11.01 -10.80
N ALA A 37 -12.14 -11.77 -10.67
CA ALA A 37 -12.19 -13.22 -10.65
C ALA A 37 -12.78 -13.72 -9.31
N SER A 38 -13.62 -14.75 -9.36
CA SER A 38 -14.06 -15.39 -8.12
C SER A 38 -12.95 -16.28 -7.53
N PRO A 39 -12.87 -16.40 -6.19
CA PRO A 39 -11.90 -17.32 -5.58
C PRO A 39 -12.06 -18.77 -6.06
N ASN A 40 -13.29 -19.16 -6.39
CA ASN A 40 -13.58 -20.51 -6.89
C ASN A 40 -13.03 -20.74 -8.30
N ASP A 41 -13.18 -19.77 -9.21
CA ASP A 41 -12.66 -19.88 -10.57
C ASP A 41 -11.13 -19.95 -10.58
N ILE A 42 -10.47 -19.18 -9.71
CA ILE A 42 -9.01 -19.27 -9.54
C ILE A 42 -8.61 -20.66 -9.04
N ARG A 43 -9.32 -21.23 -8.05
CA ARG A 43 -9.05 -22.59 -7.56
C ARG A 43 -9.24 -23.65 -8.62
N ILE A 44 -10.22 -23.49 -9.51
CA ILE A 44 -10.43 -24.40 -10.66
C ILE A 44 -9.19 -24.34 -11.58
N THR A 45 -8.70 -23.14 -11.90
CA THR A 45 -7.49 -22.97 -12.71
C THR A 45 -6.26 -23.61 -12.04
N GLU A 46 -6.10 -23.41 -10.74
CA GLU A 46 -5.02 -24.07 -9.96
C GLU A 46 -5.12 -25.59 -10.05
N HIS A 47 -6.32 -26.13 -9.88
CA HIS A 47 -6.55 -27.58 -9.92
C HIS A 47 -6.26 -28.17 -11.31
N ILE A 48 -6.72 -27.52 -12.36
CA ILE A 48 -6.49 -27.98 -13.75
C ILE A 48 -4.99 -28.03 -14.06
N ASN A 49 -4.22 -27.07 -13.57
CA ASN A 49 -2.78 -26.98 -13.82
C ASN A 49 -1.93 -27.71 -12.79
N GLY A 50 -2.53 -28.23 -11.70
CA GLY A 50 -1.81 -28.90 -10.63
C GLY A 50 -0.85 -27.98 -9.85
N ILE A 51 -1.19 -26.71 -9.70
CA ILE A 51 -0.35 -25.68 -9.10
C ILE A 51 -1.11 -24.85 -8.04
N ARG A 52 -0.37 -23.98 -7.37
CA ARG A 52 -0.93 -22.90 -6.55
C ARG A 52 -0.34 -21.57 -6.99
N PHE A 53 -1.21 -20.59 -7.21
CA PHE A 53 -0.79 -19.22 -7.47
C PHE A 53 -0.42 -18.50 -6.16
N PRO A 54 0.53 -17.55 -6.23
CA PRO A 54 0.82 -16.68 -5.10
C PRO A 54 -0.41 -15.92 -4.61
N ASP A 55 -0.54 -15.76 -3.29
CA ASP A 55 -1.73 -15.13 -2.70
C ASP A 55 -1.91 -13.68 -3.17
N ASN A 56 -0.83 -12.92 -3.32
CA ASN A 56 -0.88 -11.55 -3.81
C ASN A 56 -1.29 -11.45 -5.29
N LEU A 57 -0.96 -12.43 -6.11
CA LEU A 57 -1.47 -12.51 -7.48
C LEU A 57 -2.98 -12.78 -7.51
N LYS A 58 -3.46 -13.67 -6.63
CA LYS A 58 -4.90 -13.91 -6.46
C LYS A 58 -5.63 -12.65 -6.01
N THR A 59 -5.03 -11.87 -5.11
CA THR A 59 -5.57 -10.57 -4.68
C THR A 59 -5.75 -9.62 -5.87
N ILE A 60 -4.77 -9.54 -6.77
CA ILE A 60 -4.87 -8.73 -7.98
C ILE A 60 -6.03 -9.21 -8.87
N TRP A 61 -6.11 -10.50 -9.16
CA TRP A 61 -7.19 -11.06 -9.99
C TRP A 61 -8.58 -10.93 -9.36
N GLN A 62 -8.68 -10.96 -8.04
CA GLN A 62 -9.92 -10.73 -7.30
C GLN A 62 -10.34 -9.24 -7.30
N ALA A 63 -9.41 -8.33 -7.55
CA ALA A 63 -9.72 -6.93 -7.79
C ALA A 63 -10.16 -6.69 -9.24
N TYR A 64 -9.43 -7.24 -10.22
CA TYR A 64 -9.78 -7.33 -11.63
C TYR A 64 -8.98 -8.44 -12.30
N ASN A 65 -9.63 -9.19 -13.19
CA ASN A 65 -9.02 -10.37 -13.84
C ASN A 65 -8.32 -10.01 -15.15
N GLY A 66 -7.31 -9.16 -15.06
CA GLY A 66 -6.57 -8.68 -16.23
C GLY A 66 -7.30 -7.58 -17.01
N TYR A 67 -6.75 -7.20 -18.17
CA TYR A 67 -7.32 -6.18 -19.05
C TYR A 67 -8.21 -6.81 -20.11
N LYS A 68 -9.32 -6.11 -20.42
CA LYS A 68 -10.35 -6.62 -21.35
C LYS A 68 -9.85 -6.68 -22.82
N HIS A 69 -9.09 -5.68 -23.21
CA HIS A 69 -8.47 -5.60 -24.55
C HIS A 69 -7.11 -4.93 -24.43
N PRO A 70 -6.02 -5.70 -24.46
CA PRO A 70 -4.70 -5.11 -24.64
C PRO A 70 -4.68 -4.45 -26.02
N THR A 71 -4.76 -3.12 -26.04
CA THR A 71 -4.64 -2.35 -27.28
C THR A 71 -3.17 -2.09 -27.59
N ALA A 72 -2.88 -1.69 -28.82
CA ALA A 72 -1.52 -1.28 -29.23
C ALA A 72 -0.97 -0.12 -28.35
N ASP A 73 -1.85 0.66 -27.73
CA ASP A 73 -1.52 1.75 -26.81
C ASP A 73 -1.28 1.29 -25.37
N ASN A 74 -1.85 0.13 -24.98
CA ASN A 74 -1.63 -0.51 -23.68
C ASN A 74 -0.57 -1.60 -23.82
N ARG A 75 0.69 -1.20 -23.82
CA ARG A 75 1.82 -2.14 -23.92
C ARG A 75 2.06 -2.93 -22.63
N GLU A 76 1.39 -2.56 -21.56
CA GLU A 76 1.56 -3.14 -20.22
C GLU A 76 0.21 -3.62 -19.69
N TYR A 77 0.08 -4.91 -19.36
CA TYR A 77 -1.17 -5.47 -18.86
C TYR A 77 -0.99 -6.76 -18.07
N TRP A 78 -1.84 -6.91 -17.07
CA TRP A 78 -2.01 -8.18 -16.36
C TRP A 78 -2.80 -9.17 -17.20
N ILE A 79 -2.35 -10.41 -17.21
CA ILE A 79 -3.04 -11.53 -17.84
C ILE A 79 -3.95 -12.16 -16.81
N GLY A 80 -5.25 -12.24 -17.08
CA GLY A 80 -6.20 -12.92 -16.20
C GLY A 80 -5.91 -14.42 -16.10
N HIS A 81 -6.32 -15.04 -14.98
CA HIS A 81 -6.05 -16.46 -14.76
C HIS A 81 -6.63 -17.36 -15.86
N ASP A 82 -7.76 -16.98 -16.44
CA ASP A 82 -8.46 -17.67 -17.53
C ASP A 82 -7.88 -17.37 -18.93
N ALA A 83 -7.01 -16.38 -19.05
CA ALA A 83 -6.33 -15.99 -20.29
C ALA A 83 -4.91 -16.56 -20.42
N ILE A 84 -4.38 -17.23 -19.40
CA ILE A 84 -3.01 -17.75 -19.38
C ILE A 84 -2.76 -18.73 -20.54
N ALA A 85 -3.67 -19.67 -20.76
CA ALA A 85 -3.52 -20.67 -21.82
C ALA A 85 -3.46 -20.04 -23.23
N ALA A 86 -4.28 -19.03 -23.50
CA ALA A 86 -4.26 -18.28 -24.74
C ALA A 86 -2.97 -17.48 -24.92
N ALA A 87 -2.48 -16.85 -23.83
CA ALA A 87 -1.22 -16.12 -23.82
C ALA A 87 -0.02 -17.05 -24.07
N GLN A 88 -0.02 -18.24 -23.47
CA GLN A 88 0.99 -19.27 -23.71
C GLN A 88 1.01 -19.72 -25.18
N ALA A 89 -0.15 -20.00 -25.76
CA ALA A 89 -0.25 -20.39 -27.16
C ALA A 89 0.29 -19.33 -28.10
N ALA A 90 -0.10 -18.06 -27.92
CA ALA A 90 0.37 -16.94 -28.70
C ALA A 90 1.90 -16.75 -28.58
N TRP A 91 2.42 -16.85 -27.39
CA TRP A 91 3.86 -16.75 -27.11
C TRP A 91 4.64 -17.88 -27.78
N ARG A 92 4.18 -19.13 -27.60
CA ARG A 92 4.80 -20.32 -28.24
C ARG A 92 4.80 -20.23 -29.74
N ASP A 93 3.66 -19.86 -30.34
CA ASP A 93 3.53 -19.76 -31.81
C ASP A 93 4.45 -18.68 -32.40
N LYS A 94 4.56 -17.53 -31.72
CA LYS A 94 5.49 -16.45 -32.10
C LYS A 94 6.94 -16.92 -32.07
N LEU A 95 7.32 -17.65 -31.01
CA LEU A 95 8.67 -18.22 -30.88
C LEU A 95 8.94 -19.29 -31.95
N ALA A 96 8.01 -20.22 -32.16
CA ALA A 96 8.14 -21.28 -33.14
C ALA A 96 8.32 -20.71 -34.55
N ALA A 97 7.56 -19.68 -34.93
CA ALA A 97 7.69 -19.00 -36.22
C ALA A 97 9.09 -18.35 -36.39
N ARG A 98 9.62 -17.75 -35.33
CA ARG A 98 10.94 -17.10 -35.34
C ARG A 98 12.09 -18.10 -35.36
N LEU A 99 11.99 -19.18 -34.58
CA LEU A 99 13.05 -20.19 -34.44
C LEU A 99 13.04 -21.21 -35.58
N GLY A 100 11.91 -21.40 -36.25
CA GLY A 100 11.73 -22.49 -37.23
C GLY A 100 11.73 -23.89 -36.60
N SER A 101 11.55 -23.97 -35.27
CA SER A 101 11.55 -25.21 -34.49
C SER A 101 10.65 -25.07 -33.26
N ASP A 102 10.36 -26.20 -32.58
CA ASP A 102 9.58 -26.17 -31.34
C ASP A 102 10.39 -25.49 -30.21
N PRO A 103 9.93 -24.35 -29.70
CA PRO A 103 10.64 -23.64 -28.65
C PRO A 103 10.71 -24.41 -27.32
N ALA A 104 9.85 -25.39 -27.11
CA ALA A 104 9.85 -26.24 -25.91
C ALA A 104 10.95 -27.31 -25.91
N THR A 105 11.59 -27.54 -27.06
CA THR A 105 12.68 -28.51 -27.23
C THR A 105 13.96 -27.90 -27.78
N THR A 106 13.95 -26.61 -28.09
CA THR A 106 15.10 -25.87 -28.58
C THR A 106 15.80 -25.20 -27.40
N GLU A 107 17.07 -25.52 -27.17
CA GLU A 107 17.87 -24.93 -26.11
C GLU A 107 18.30 -23.49 -26.46
N ARG A 108 18.32 -22.64 -25.44
CA ARG A 108 18.82 -21.26 -25.55
C ARG A 108 20.36 -21.25 -25.58
N PRO A 109 21.00 -20.28 -26.27
CA PRO A 109 22.45 -20.11 -26.24
C PRO A 109 23.01 -19.83 -24.84
N ASP A 110 22.25 -19.15 -24.00
CA ASP A 110 22.59 -18.78 -22.62
C ASP A 110 22.19 -19.82 -21.55
N ALA A 111 21.74 -21.00 -21.98
CA ALA A 111 21.22 -22.04 -21.08
C ALA A 111 22.21 -22.49 -19.99
N GLY A 112 23.50 -22.26 -20.19
CA GLY A 112 24.52 -22.56 -19.20
C GLY A 112 24.77 -21.48 -18.14
N GLU A 113 24.22 -20.29 -18.31
CA GLU A 113 24.39 -19.16 -17.39
C GLU A 113 23.29 -19.09 -16.32
N SER A 114 22.10 -19.61 -16.59
CA SER A 114 20.99 -19.68 -15.65
C SER A 114 20.69 -21.14 -15.29
N SER A 115 21.18 -21.57 -14.13
CA SER A 115 20.94 -22.92 -13.63
C SER A 115 19.55 -23.11 -12.98
N GLN A 116 18.79 -22.03 -12.76
CA GLN A 116 17.55 -22.05 -11.97
C GLN A 116 16.30 -22.39 -12.77
N THR A 117 16.35 -22.29 -14.10
CA THR A 117 15.21 -22.59 -14.97
C THR A 117 15.61 -23.52 -16.11
N GLN A 118 14.62 -24.15 -16.77
CA GLN A 118 14.84 -25.07 -17.88
C GLN A 118 15.58 -24.37 -19.05
N PRO A 119 16.44 -25.10 -19.79
CA PRO A 119 17.33 -24.48 -20.80
C PRO A 119 16.64 -24.08 -22.11
N TYR A 120 15.32 -24.26 -22.20
CA TYR A 120 14.56 -24.06 -23.43
C TYR A 120 14.07 -22.62 -23.59
N TYR A 121 13.63 -22.25 -24.79
CA TYR A 121 12.99 -20.97 -25.07
C TYR A 121 11.59 -20.85 -24.49
N TYR A 122 10.93 -21.98 -24.23
CA TYR A 122 9.58 -22.05 -23.70
C TYR A 122 9.40 -23.35 -22.89
N HIS A 123 8.58 -23.29 -21.86
CA HIS A 123 8.13 -24.47 -21.13
C HIS A 123 6.62 -24.37 -20.84
N PRO A 124 5.84 -25.47 -21.01
CA PRO A 124 4.39 -25.45 -20.74
C PRO A 124 4.01 -25.07 -19.31
N MET A 125 4.91 -25.25 -18.34
CA MET A 125 4.72 -24.87 -16.95
C MET A 125 5.29 -23.48 -16.60
N TRP A 126 5.65 -22.69 -17.59
CA TRP A 126 5.90 -21.26 -17.43
C TRP A 126 4.61 -20.49 -17.73
N LEU A 127 3.99 -19.96 -16.69
CA LEU A 127 2.67 -19.36 -16.78
C LEU A 127 2.79 -17.84 -16.85
N PRO A 128 2.52 -17.22 -18.00
CA PRO A 128 2.61 -15.77 -18.15
C PRO A 128 1.50 -15.09 -17.35
N ILE A 129 1.87 -14.09 -16.56
CA ILE A 129 0.96 -13.35 -15.67
C ILE A 129 0.91 -11.85 -15.98
N TYR A 130 1.97 -11.31 -16.58
CA TYR A 130 2.06 -9.89 -16.93
C TYR A 130 2.89 -9.73 -18.21
N GLN A 131 2.53 -8.77 -19.04
CA GLN A 131 3.27 -8.42 -20.24
C GLN A 131 3.52 -6.92 -20.31
N MET A 132 4.73 -6.55 -20.69
CA MET A 132 5.18 -5.19 -20.89
C MET A 132 5.97 -5.11 -22.19
N GLY A 133 5.32 -4.76 -23.29
CA GLY A 133 5.93 -4.80 -24.63
C GLY A 133 6.42 -6.20 -24.97
N ASP A 134 7.72 -6.33 -25.23
CA ASP A 134 8.38 -7.62 -25.49
C ASP A 134 8.83 -8.36 -24.22
N ILE A 135 8.55 -7.81 -23.05
CA ILE A 135 8.87 -8.45 -21.76
C ILE A 135 7.66 -9.23 -21.26
N ILE A 136 7.87 -10.49 -20.94
CA ILE A 136 6.87 -11.36 -20.33
C ILE A 136 7.32 -11.70 -18.92
N ILE A 137 6.43 -11.54 -17.95
CA ILE A 137 6.63 -12.08 -16.60
C ILE A 137 5.85 -13.37 -16.51
N ALA A 138 6.56 -14.48 -16.28
CA ALA A 138 5.97 -15.79 -16.13
C ALA A 138 6.36 -16.41 -14.78
N LEU A 139 5.47 -17.22 -14.21
CA LEU A 139 5.78 -18.02 -13.02
C LEU A 139 6.28 -19.40 -13.47
N ASP A 140 7.43 -19.81 -12.95
CA ASP A 140 8.08 -21.07 -13.26
C ASP A 140 7.62 -22.19 -12.32
N TYR A 141 6.76 -23.05 -12.82
CA TYR A 141 6.31 -24.25 -12.07
C TYR A 141 7.05 -25.53 -12.46
N ALA A 142 8.13 -25.40 -13.22
CA ALA A 142 9.05 -26.49 -13.55
C ALA A 142 10.51 -26.03 -13.45
N PRO A 143 10.93 -25.42 -12.31
CA PRO A 143 12.31 -25.00 -12.14
C PRO A 143 13.25 -26.19 -12.12
N THR A 144 14.54 -25.94 -12.28
CA THR A 144 15.59 -26.92 -12.00
C THR A 144 15.74 -27.12 -10.49
N GLU A 145 16.67 -28.00 -10.09
CA GLU A 145 16.99 -28.24 -8.68
C GLU A 145 17.50 -26.97 -7.96
N ASP A 146 18.11 -26.04 -8.69
CA ASP A 146 18.64 -24.80 -8.16
C ASP A 146 17.61 -23.65 -8.09
N GLY A 147 16.42 -23.84 -8.67
CA GLY A 147 15.36 -22.84 -8.71
C GLY A 147 14.23 -23.08 -7.71
N ASN A 148 13.37 -22.09 -7.57
CA ASN A 148 12.21 -22.14 -6.68
C ASN A 148 10.90 -22.33 -7.47
N THR A 149 10.03 -23.23 -7.03
CA THR A 149 8.72 -23.40 -7.65
C THR A 149 7.88 -22.13 -7.53
N GLY A 150 7.37 -21.64 -8.67
CA GLY A 150 6.60 -20.39 -8.73
C GLY A 150 7.47 -19.13 -8.76
N GLN A 151 8.81 -19.27 -8.89
CA GLN A 151 9.69 -18.12 -9.08
C GLN A 151 9.30 -17.33 -10.34
N PRO A 152 9.38 -16.00 -10.33
CA PRO A 152 9.13 -15.21 -11.52
C PRO A 152 10.32 -15.28 -12.47
N LEU A 153 10.00 -15.45 -13.77
CA LEU A 153 10.91 -15.29 -14.86
C LEU A 153 10.65 -13.95 -15.54
N VAL A 154 11.68 -13.14 -15.70
CA VAL A 154 11.62 -11.94 -16.54
C VAL A 154 12.16 -12.31 -17.91
N ILE A 155 11.29 -12.43 -18.89
CA ILE A 155 11.61 -12.95 -20.22
C ILE A 155 11.60 -11.82 -21.23
N TYR A 156 12.78 -11.48 -21.74
CA TYR A 156 12.94 -10.56 -22.87
C TYR A 156 12.73 -11.35 -24.16
N SER A 157 11.52 -11.26 -24.73
CA SER A 157 11.12 -12.09 -25.88
C SER A 157 11.44 -11.47 -27.25
N GLY A 158 12.21 -10.38 -27.28
CA GLY A 158 12.68 -9.72 -28.51
C GLY A 158 13.77 -10.48 -29.26
N GLU A 159 14.53 -9.77 -30.10
CA GLU A 159 15.62 -10.37 -30.90
C GLU A 159 16.70 -11.02 -30.04
N ASP A 160 17.09 -10.34 -28.97
CA ASP A 160 18.02 -10.85 -27.95
C ASP A 160 17.20 -11.52 -26.84
N TYR A 161 16.82 -12.77 -27.07
CA TYR A 161 16.01 -13.53 -26.11
C TYR A 161 16.81 -13.87 -24.86
N GLU A 162 16.35 -13.42 -23.70
CA GLU A 162 17.00 -13.63 -22.41
C GLU A 162 15.97 -13.94 -21.33
N ILE A 163 16.31 -14.84 -20.40
CA ILE A 163 15.51 -15.10 -19.20
C ILE A 163 16.33 -14.74 -17.98
N ILE A 164 15.78 -13.84 -17.17
CA ILE A 164 16.35 -13.40 -15.88
C ILE A 164 15.59 -14.07 -14.75
N THR A 165 16.34 -14.64 -13.80
CA THR A 165 15.83 -15.36 -12.60
C THR A 165 16.31 -14.70 -11.31
N ASP A 166 16.36 -13.37 -11.27
CA ASP A 166 16.93 -12.60 -10.16
C ASP A 166 16.03 -12.54 -8.93
N TYR A 167 14.79 -13.04 -9.03
CA TYR A 167 13.82 -12.99 -7.96
C TYR A 167 13.50 -14.38 -7.41
N ASP A 168 13.56 -14.56 -6.11
CA ASP A 168 13.29 -15.84 -5.46
C ASP A 168 11.79 -16.13 -5.33
N SER A 169 10.96 -15.09 -5.33
CA SER A 169 9.50 -15.21 -5.20
C SER A 169 8.74 -14.18 -6.02
N PHE A 170 7.46 -14.47 -6.28
CA PHE A 170 6.55 -13.51 -6.91
C PHE A 170 6.44 -12.22 -6.11
N ASP A 171 6.38 -12.30 -4.79
CA ASP A 171 6.23 -11.14 -3.91
C ASP A 171 7.45 -10.20 -3.98
N GLU A 172 8.65 -10.75 -4.10
CA GLU A 172 9.87 -9.96 -4.29
C GLU A 172 9.86 -9.20 -5.62
N TRP A 173 9.50 -9.88 -6.71
CA TRP A 173 9.33 -9.23 -8.00
C TRP A 173 8.23 -8.18 -7.97
N LEU A 174 7.08 -8.52 -7.38
CA LEU A 174 5.93 -7.62 -7.29
C LEU A 174 6.27 -6.36 -6.52
N TYR A 175 6.98 -6.49 -5.40
CA TYR A 175 7.44 -5.35 -4.61
C TYR A 175 8.30 -4.40 -5.45
N THR A 176 9.29 -4.93 -6.15
CA THR A 176 10.16 -4.15 -7.04
C THR A 176 9.35 -3.50 -8.17
N PHE A 177 8.49 -4.26 -8.83
CA PHE A 177 7.63 -3.77 -9.91
C PHE A 177 6.73 -2.60 -9.44
N LEU A 178 6.06 -2.76 -8.30
CA LEU A 178 5.16 -1.75 -7.76
C LEU A 178 5.92 -0.49 -7.30
N SER A 179 7.07 -0.67 -6.68
CA SER A 179 7.93 0.44 -6.26
C SER A 179 8.37 1.29 -7.45
N TYR A 180 8.83 0.68 -8.52
CA TYR A 180 9.20 1.40 -9.74
C TYR A 180 8.00 2.01 -10.48
N THR A 181 6.86 1.35 -10.45
CA THR A 181 5.66 1.84 -11.15
C THR A 181 5.01 3.01 -10.44
N LEU A 182 4.90 2.95 -9.13
CA LEU A 182 4.25 3.99 -8.33
C LEU A 182 5.18 5.18 -8.08
N TYR A 183 6.49 4.93 -8.02
CA TYR A 183 7.49 5.91 -7.57
C TYR A 183 8.76 5.89 -8.43
N PRO A 184 8.66 6.26 -9.70
CA PRO A 184 9.77 6.14 -10.64
C PRO A 184 10.98 7.07 -10.34
N GLU A 185 10.75 8.17 -9.60
CA GLU A 185 11.78 9.20 -9.37
C GLU A 185 12.65 8.95 -8.14
N GLU A 186 12.28 8.00 -7.28
CA GLU A 186 12.99 7.76 -6.00
C GLU A 186 13.99 6.58 -6.04
N ASN A 187 14.20 5.98 -7.21
CA ASN A 187 15.00 4.75 -7.32
C ASN A 187 16.50 4.97 -7.48
N ASP A 188 17.00 6.21 -7.46
CA ASP A 188 18.43 6.48 -7.65
C ASP A 188 19.27 6.38 -6.38
N ASP A 189 18.69 6.41 -5.18
CA ASP A 189 19.39 6.13 -3.92
C ASP A 189 18.40 5.92 -2.75
N PRO A 190 18.16 4.68 -2.30
CA PRO A 190 17.27 4.47 -1.16
C PRO A 190 17.90 5.07 0.11
N PRO A 191 17.19 5.97 0.83
CA PRO A 191 17.70 6.43 2.11
C PRO A 191 17.84 5.22 3.05
N GLN A 192 19.04 4.94 3.48
CA GLN A 192 19.27 3.98 4.56
C GLN A 192 18.66 4.55 5.83
N LEU A 193 17.52 4.00 6.22
CA LEU A 193 16.90 4.33 7.50
C LEU A 193 17.80 3.81 8.63
N ALA A 194 18.13 4.69 9.56
CA ALA A 194 18.83 4.29 10.76
C ALA A 194 18.01 3.22 11.50
N ALA A 195 18.66 2.19 12.02
CA ALA A 195 17.99 1.16 12.81
C ALA A 195 17.30 1.81 14.02
N ALA A 196 16.13 1.31 14.37
CA ALA A 196 15.43 1.73 15.57
C ALA A 196 16.28 1.35 16.80
N ASN A 197 16.61 2.34 17.64
CA ASN A 197 17.43 2.10 18.82
C ASN A 197 16.66 1.45 19.97
N HIS A 198 15.33 1.65 20.00
CA HIS A 198 14.44 1.15 21.04
C HIS A 198 13.02 1.06 20.46
N SER A 199 12.26 0.06 20.89
CA SER A 199 10.84 -0.08 20.51
C SER A 199 9.92 0.35 21.65
N TYR A 200 8.97 1.25 21.33
CA TYR A 200 7.95 1.74 22.25
C TYR A 200 6.61 1.02 22.12
N ARG A 201 6.54 -0.04 21.32
CA ARG A 201 5.28 -0.72 20.96
C ARG A 201 4.51 -1.25 22.16
N SER A 202 5.20 -1.84 23.14
CA SER A 202 4.57 -2.38 24.36
C SER A 202 4.03 -1.28 25.26
N GLU A 203 4.75 -0.19 25.42
CA GLU A 203 4.32 0.97 26.23
C GLU A 203 3.14 1.69 25.57
N LEU A 204 3.18 1.86 24.25
CA LEU A 204 2.09 2.41 23.44
C LEU A 204 0.82 1.57 23.61
N ARG A 205 0.92 0.26 23.47
CA ARG A 205 -0.21 -0.65 23.67
C ARG A 205 -0.83 -0.50 25.05
N ALA A 206 -0.02 -0.47 26.10
CA ALA A 206 -0.50 -0.28 27.46
C ALA A 206 -1.19 1.09 27.64
N HIS A 207 -0.62 2.16 27.08
CA HIS A 207 -1.20 3.49 27.09
C HIS A 207 -2.57 3.55 26.38
N ILE A 208 -2.69 2.94 25.22
CA ILE A 208 -3.94 2.86 24.47
C ILE A 208 -5.00 2.09 25.26
N GLU A 209 -4.65 0.93 25.79
CA GLU A 209 -5.59 0.09 26.55
C GLU A 209 -6.06 0.75 27.84
N GLN A 210 -5.21 1.53 28.47
CA GLN A 210 -5.57 2.31 29.68
C GLN A 210 -6.58 3.43 29.39
N HIS A 211 -6.45 4.10 28.25
CA HIS A 211 -7.20 5.33 27.93
C HIS A 211 -8.39 5.14 27.01
N ILE A 212 -8.38 4.13 26.16
CA ILE A 212 -9.46 3.86 25.21
C ILE A 212 -10.12 2.52 25.52
N GLY A 213 -9.37 1.42 25.43
CA GLY A 213 -9.92 0.10 25.61
C GLY A 213 -9.07 -0.98 24.94
N PRO A 214 -9.56 -2.23 24.93
CA PRO A 214 -8.79 -3.36 24.41
C PRO A 214 -8.55 -3.26 22.91
N ILE A 215 -7.33 -3.57 22.49
CA ILE A 215 -6.94 -3.68 21.10
C ILE A 215 -7.44 -5.02 20.57
N ALA A 216 -8.30 -4.98 19.54
CA ALA A 216 -8.90 -6.19 18.98
C ALA A 216 -8.02 -6.87 17.94
N ALA A 217 -7.24 -6.11 17.16
CA ALA A 217 -6.38 -6.66 16.13
C ALA A 217 -5.15 -5.77 15.87
N THR A 218 -4.11 -6.40 15.36
CA THR A 218 -2.92 -5.75 14.84
C THR A 218 -2.77 -6.13 13.38
N PHE A 219 -2.85 -5.14 12.50
CA PHE A 219 -2.57 -5.31 11.09
C PHE A 219 -1.08 -5.10 10.87
N LYS A 220 -0.37 -6.19 10.67
CA LYS A 220 1.05 -6.14 10.36
C LYS A 220 1.24 -5.79 8.90
N ARG A 221 2.09 -4.81 8.64
CA ARG A 221 2.69 -4.67 7.32
C ARG A 221 3.68 -5.82 7.16
N GLU A 222 3.45 -6.67 6.19
CA GLU A 222 4.38 -7.73 5.86
C GLU A 222 5.66 -7.10 5.31
N GLU A 223 6.80 -7.58 5.83
CA GLU A 223 8.17 -7.28 5.43
C GLU A 223 8.86 -6.08 6.08
N SER A 224 9.79 -6.42 6.84
CA SER A 224 10.99 -5.86 7.47
C SER A 224 10.87 -5.60 8.97
N ASP A 225 11.98 -5.75 9.66
CA ASP A 225 12.17 -5.48 11.10
C ASP A 225 11.82 -4.04 11.53
N SER A 226 11.43 -3.19 10.58
CA SER A 226 11.08 -1.78 10.79
C SER A 226 9.64 -1.44 10.39
N SER A 227 8.78 -2.43 10.19
CA SER A 227 7.41 -2.19 9.74
C SER A 227 6.56 -1.51 10.81
N ILE A 228 5.81 -0.48 10.40
CA ILE A 228 4.82 0.19 11.23
C ILE A 228 3.53 -0.61 11.14
N ASP A 229 3.06 -1.11 12.27
CA ASP A 229 1.80 -1.82 12.37
C ASP A 229 0.62 -0.86 12.57
N LEU A 230 -0.59 -1.32 12.32
CA LEU A 230 -1.83 -0.63 12.68
C LEU A 230 -2.58 -1.42 13.75
N LEU A 231 -2.90 -0.76 14.84
CA LEU A 231 -3.73 -1.28 15.91
C LEU A 231 -5.18 -0.88 15.66
N TRP A 232 -6.10 -1.80 15.81
CA TRP A 232 -7.52 -1.56 15.67
C TRP A 232 -8.26 -1.78 16.99
N LEU A 233 -9.05 -0.77 17.35
CA LEU A 233 -10.00 -0.82 18.47
C LEU A 233 -11.41 -0.62 17.89
N PRO A 234 -12.29 -1.60 18.01
CA PRO A 234 -13.69 -1.45 17.62
C PRO A 234 -14.46 -0.55 18.62
N PRO A 235 -15.65 -0.04 18.25
CA PRO A 235 -16.50 0.70 19.17
C PRO A 235 -16.80 -0.09 20.44
N GLY A 236 -16.84 0.61 21.57
CA GLY A 236 -17.20 0.09 22.87
C GLY A 236 -18.10 1.05 23.63
N ASP A 237 -18.52 0.68 24.84
CA ASP A 237 -19.46 1.49 25.63
C ASP A 237 -18.91 2.89 25.96
N ASP A 238 -17.60 2.98 26.20
CA ASP A 238 -16.93 4.23 26.59
C ASP A 238 -16.36 5.00 25.38
N HIS A 239 -16.32 4.39 24.19
CA HIS A 239 -15.82 5.01 22.97
C HIS A 239 -16.66 4.54 21.75
N PRO A 240 -17.67 5.31 21.35
CA PRO A 240 -18.58 4.92 20.25
C PRO A 240 -17.97 5.20 18.87
N TYR A 241 -16.74 4.77 18.64
CA TYR A 241 -16.01 4.93 17.38
C TYR A 241 -14.98 3.82 17.21
N HIS A 242 -14.61 3.53 15.96
CA HIS A 242 -13.41 2.77 15.68
C HIS A 242 -12.18 3.65 15.84
N ALA A 243 -11.10 3.13 16.38
CA ALA A 243 -9.80 3.77 16.37
C ALA A 243 -8.80 2.90 15.60
N LEU A 244 -8.07 3.51 14.69
CA LEU A 244 -6.89 2.94 14.03
C LEU A 244 -5.68 3.75 14.45
N ILE A 245 -4.64 3.09 14.97
CA ILE A 245 -3.47 3.76 15.52
C ILE A 245 -2.22 3.06 14.99
N THR A 246 -1.24 3.84 14.52
CA THR A 246 0.07 3.30 14.14
C THR A 246 0.82 2.77 15.36
N SER A 247 1.67 1.77 15.15
CA SER A 247 2.54 1.21 16.17
C SER A 247 3.91 0.93 15.58
N GLY A 248 4.92 1.60 16.09
CA GLY A 248 6.29 1.53 15.60
C GLY A 248 6.79 2.79 14.88
N LEU A 249 5.91 3.72 14.53
CA LEU A 249 6.32 5.00 13.96
C LEU A 249 7.21 5.78 14.93
N SER A 250 6.86 5.81 16.21
CA SER A 250 7.61 6.50 17.27
C SER A 250 8.95 5.85 17.62
N ASP A 251 9.22 4.62 17.15
CA ASP A 251 10.50 3.94 17.39
C ASP A 251 11.68 4.72 16.79
N ARG A 252 11.43 5.55 15.78
CA ARG A 252 12.40 6.45 15.17
C ARG A 252 11.98 7.90 15.33
N PRO A 253 12.92 8.80 15.63
CA PRO A 253 12.63 10.23 15.61
C PRO A 253 12.38 10.70 14.16
N MET A 254 11.42 11.61 13.99
CA MET A 254 11.24 12.36 12.75
C MET A 254 12.35 13.42 12.60
N ASP A 255 12.61 13.85 11.38
CA ASP A 255 13.58 14.89 11.06
C ASP A 255 13.06 16.31 11.42
N VAL A 256 12.66 16.48 12.67
CA VAL A 256 12.26 17.79 13.19
C VAL A 256 13.45 18.72 13.21
N PRO A 257 13.32 20.00 12.81
CA PRO A 257 14.41 20.96 12.86
C PRO A 257 15.05 21.07 14.23
N ASP A 258 16.37 21.29 14.25
CA ASP A 258 17.11 21.50 15.47
C ASP A 258 16.55 22.68 16.28
N GLY A 259 16.52 22.51 17.58
CA GLY A 259 16.01 23.53 18.48
C GLY A 259 15.67 22.99 19.88
N PRO A 260 15.37 23.88 20.84
CA PRO A 260 15.13 23.49 22.23
C PRO A 260 13.88 22.61 22.44
N ARG A 261 13.00 22.54 21.47
CA ARG A 261 11.77 21.74 21.53
C ARG A 261 11.81 20.48 20.68
N ARG A 262 12.95 20.15 20.04
CA ARG A 262 13.08 18.99 19.18
C ARG A 262 12.67 17.70 19.88
N ALA A 263 13.22 17.41 21.03
CA ALA A 263 12.93 16.21 21.81
C ALA A 263 11.45 16.05 22.22
N GLN A 264 10.69 17.14 22.25
CA GLN A 264 9.27 17.13 22.56
C GLN A 264 8.38 16.82 21.35
N ARG A 265 8.91 16.86 20.12
CA ARG A 265 8.16 16.78 18.86
C ARG A 265 8.63 15.69 17.91
N GLU A 266 9.80 15.11 18.14
CA GLU A 266 10.42 14.21 17.18
C GLU A 266 9.85 12.80 17.14
N ARG A 267 9.04 12.39 18.15
CA ARG A 267 8.44 11.06 18.20
C ARG A 267 6.92 11.14 18.28
N ALA A 268 6.27 10.45 17.36
CA ALA A 268 4.81 10.43 17.28
C ALA A 268 4.28 9.09 16.75
N GLU A 269 3.04 8.82 17.08
CA GLU A 269 2.17 7.86 16.42
C GLU A 269 0.97 8.61 15.83
N LEU A 270 0.37 8.05 14.79
CA LEU A 270 -0.79 8.61 14.12
C LEU A 270 -2.03 7.78 14.38
N MET A 271 -3.17 8.43 14.49
CA MET A 271 -4.46 7.76 14.63
C MET A 271 -5.53 8.41 13.75
N ILE A 272 -6.58 7.65 13.49
CA ILE A 272 -7.82 8.14 12.92
C ILE A 272 -8.99 7.50 13.67
N MET A 273 -10.04 8.27 13.95
CA MET A 273 -11.29 7.78 14.53
C MET A 273 -12.37 7.73 13.46
N LEU A 274 -13.09 6.63 13.42
CA LEU A 274 -14.12 6.36 12.40
C LEU A 274 -15.48 6.16 13.05
N PRO A 275 -16.59 6.50 12.35
CA PRO A 275 -17.94 6.27 12.87
C PRO A 275 -18.17 4.81 13.27
N PRO A 276 -19.05 4.54 14.27
CA PRO A 276 -19.27 3.19 14.76
C PRO A 276 -19.87 2.23 13.72
N ASP A 277 -20.54 2.73 12.72
CA ASP A 277 -21.11 1.97 11.59
C ASP A 277 -20.09 1.71 10.48
N TRP A 278 -18.84 2.16 10.64
CA TRP A 278 -17.78 1.89 9.68
C TRP A 278 -17.48 0.40 9.61
N ARG A 279 -17.45 -0.14 8.38
CA ARG A 279 -17.25 -1.57 8.17
C ARG A 279 -15.77 -1.88 7.95
N LEU A 280 -15.05 -2.15 9.03
CA LEU A 280 -13.73 -2.74 9.00
C LEU A 280 -13.87 -4.27 9.09
N SER A 281 -13.92 -4.93 7.96
CA SER A 281 -13.79 -6.38 7.87
C SER A 281 -12.77 -6.74 6.80
N SER A 282 -12.16 -7.91 6.92
CA SER A 282 -11.22 -8.42 5.91
C SER A 282 -11.82 -8.45 4.49
N LYS A 283 -13.14 -8.55 4.38
CA LYS A 283 -13.87 -8.49 3.10
C LYS A 283 -14.03 -7.07 2.57
N ASN A 284 -14.06 -6.05 3.44
CA ASN A 284 -14.27 -4.65 3.09
C ASN A 284 -12.98 -3.83 3.10
N LEU A 285 -11.86 -4.41 3.55
CA LEU A 285 -10.53 -3.79 3.44
C LEU A 285 -10.12 -3.52 1.98
N HIS A 286 -10.81 -4.14 1.03
CA HIS A 286 -10.60 -3.96 -0.41
C HIS A 286 -11.62 -3.02 -1.08
N SER A 287 -12.57 -2.44 -0.32
CA SER A 287 -13.46 -1.40 -0.83
C SER A 287 -12.85 -0.02 -0.58
N GLU A 288 -12.90 0.88 -1.57
CA GLU A 288 -12.39 2.25 -1.42
C GLU A 288 -12.95 2.96 -0.18
N GLN A 289 -14.23 2.76 0.12
CA GLN A 289 -14.90 3.35 1.28
C GLN A 289 -14.31 2.93 2.62
N GLY A 290 -13.97 1.65 2.77
CA GLY A 290 -13.45 1.12 4.03
C GLY A 290 -11.94 1.28 4.18
N TYR A 291 -11.23 1.48 3.10
CA TYR A 291 -9.77 1.35 3.04
C TYR A 291 -9.00 2.68 3.09
N TRP A 292 -9.58 3.78 2.64
CA TRP A 292 -8.87 5.07 2.58
C TRP A 292 -8.25 5.53 3.91
N PRO A 293 -8.83 5.28 5.11
CA PRO A 293 -8.19 5.66 6.35
C PRO A 293 -6.86 4.93 6.59
N ILE A 294 -6.79 3.66 6.23
CA ILE A 294 -5.56 2.85 6.33
C ILE A 294 -4.50 3.37 5.37
N VAL A 295 -4.87 3.68 4.14
CA VAL A 295 -3.98 4.28 3.14
C VAL A 295 -3.40 5.60 3.64
N TRP A 296 -4.24 6.49 4.16
CA TRP A 296 -3.80 7.79 4.66
C TRP A 296 -2.90 7.69 5.89
N LEU A 297 -3.24 6.84 6.85
CA LEU A 297 -2.35 6.56 7.99
C LEU A 297 -0.99 6.05 7.53
N SER A 298 -0.99 5.11 6.59
CA SER A 298 0.23 4.52 6.05
C SER A 298 1.08 5.54 5.30
N MET A 299 0.46 6.33 4.41
CA MET A 299 1.15 7.39 3.66
C MET A 299 1.79 8.42 4.58
N LEU A 300 1.05 8.90 5.57
CA LEU A 300 1.55 9.92 6.49
C LEU A 300 2.61 9.37 7.44
N ALA A 301 2.51 8.10 7.83
CA ALA A 301 3.57 7.45 8.60
C ALA A 301 4.87 7.36 7.79
N ASP A 302 4.80 7.01 6.51
CA ASP A 302 5.97 6.96 5.63
C ASP A 302 6.52 8.37 5.37
N TYR A 303 5.66 9.35 5.16
CA TYR A 303 6.06 10.75 5.05
C TYR A 303 6.82 11.22 6.31
N ALA A 304 6.31 10.91 7.49
CA ALA A 304 6.93 11.28 8.77
C ALA A 304 8.30 10.64 8.98
N GLN A 305 8.56 9.48 8.37
CA GLN A 305 9.85 8.78 8.44
C GLN A 305 10.78 9.12 7.28
N SER A 306 10.32 9.86 6.29
CA SER A 306 11.14 10.28 5.17
C SER A 306 12.07 11.44 5.57
N ARG A 307 13.18 11.56 4.84
CA ARG A 307 14.20 12.54 5.11
C ARG A 307 13.65 13.98 5.02
N ASP A 308 14.08 14.82 5.94
CA ASP A 308 13.69 16.24 6.04
C ASP A 308 12.18 16.48 6.27
N ASN A 309 11.42 15.45 6.67
CA ASN A 309 10.01 15.53 6.92
C ASN A 309 9.64 15.21 8.38
N TRP A 310 8.59 15.84 8.84
CA TRP A 310 7.97 15.57 10.14
C TRP A 310 6.48 15.95 10.12
N ILE A 311 5.75 15.46 11.09
CA ILE A 311 4.34 15.79 11.30
C ILE A 311 4.17 16.51 12.63
N ALA A 312 3.37 17.57 12.62
CA ALA A 312 3.01 18.35 13.80
C ALA A 312 1.54 18.77 13.76
N ILE A 313 0.99 19.14 14.91
CA ILE A 313 -0.37 19.67 15.01
C ILE A 313 -0.53 20.90 14.11
N GLY A 314 -1.62 20.95 13.36
CA GLY A 314 -1.93 22.02 12.40
C GLY A 314 -1.35 21.81 11.01
N ASN A 315 -0.53 20.78 10.79
CA ASN A 315 -0.09 20.44 9.43
C ASN A 315 -1.30 20.06 8.57
N LEU A 316 -1.21 20.40 7.30
CA LEU A 316 -2.23 20.16 6.30
C LEU A 316 -1.68 19.36 5.14
N PHE A 317 -2.41 18.32 4.77
CA PHE A 317 -2.09 17.43 3.66
C PHE A 317 -3.26 17.42 2.68
N PRO A 318 -3.25 18.26 1.63
CA PRO A 318 -4.27 18.25 0.59
C PRO A 318 -4.20 16.97 -0.23
N ASN A 319 -5.35 16.50 -0.72
CA ASN A 319 -5.40 15.36 -1.63
C ASN A 319 -5.14 15.81 -3.07
N GLY A 320 -3.89 16.05 -3.40
CA GLY A 320 -3.42 16.45 -4.72
C GLY A 320 -3.42 17.96 -4.94
N ASN A 321 -2.89 18.38 -6.11
CA ASN A 321 -2.88 19.75 -6.60
C ASN A 321 -3.20 19.74 -8.12
N PRO A 322 -4.41 20.19 -8.54
CA PRO A 322 -5.52 20.69 -7.71
C PRO A 322 -6.10 19.61 -6.79
N MET A 323 -6.71 20.03 -5.67
CA MET A 323 -7.33 19.14 -4.71
C MET A 323 -8.47 18.33 -5.32
N THR A 324 -8.50 17.04 -5.03
CA THR A 324 -9.57 16.11 -5.41
C THR A 324 -10.14 15.42 -4.18
N PRO A 325 -11.38 14.91 -4.22
CA PRO A 325 -11.95 14.16 -3.11
C PRO A 325 -11.14 12.93 -2.75
N ILE A 326 -11.05 12.65 -1.45
CA ILE A 326 -10.47 11.39 -0.94
C ILE A 326 -11.51 10.28 -1.16
N ALA A 327 -11.18 9.31 -2.02
CA ALA A 327 -12.08 8.22 -2.38
C ALA A 327 -13.48 8.77 -2.77
N ASP A 328 -14.54 8.21 -2.25
CA ASP A 328 -15.92 8.67 -2.43
C ASP A 328 -16.43 9.59 -1.31
N THR A 329 -15.53 10.15 -0.51
CA THR A 329 -15.86 11.08 0.57
C THR A 329 -15.99 12.52 0.07
N PRO A 330 -16.64 13.42 0.84
CA PRO A 330 -16.66 14.85 0.51
C PRO A 330 -15.38 15.59 0.94
N PHE A 331 -14.42 14.89 1.52
CA PHE A 331 -13.17 15.47 2.04
C PHE A 331 -12.11 15.58 0.95
N SER A 332 -11.33 16.66 0.98
CA SER A 332 -10.28 16.95 0.01
C SER A 332 -8.87 17.02 0.60
N GLY A 333 -8.71 16.65 1.84
CA GLY A 333 -7.44 16.61 2.54
C GLY A 333 -7.61 16.30 4.01
N VAL A 334 -6.48 16.31 4.72
CA VAL A 334 -6.40 15.95 6.15
C VAL A 334 -5.57 16.98 6.88
N THR A 335 -5.99 17.38 8.06
CA THR A 335 -5.15 18.12 9.03
C THR A 335 -4.83 17.27 10.24
N ILE A 336 -3.82 17.66 10.98
CA ILE A 336 -3.35 16.96 12.17
C ILE A 336 -3.80 17.72 13.42
N LEU A 337 -4.53 17.04 14.28
CA LEU A 337 -5.06 17.58 15.52
C LEU A 337 -4.59 16.75 16.73
N PRO A 338 -4.62 17.35 17.96
CA PRO A 338 -4.48 16.53 19.17
C PRO A 338 -5.69 15.62 19.32
N PRO A 339 -5.53 14.35 19.70
CA PRO A 339 -6.66 13.43 19.83
C PRO A 339 -7.59 13.83 20.99
N LEU A 340 -8.87 13.93 20.71
CA LEU A 340 -9.93 14.11 21.71
C LEU A 340 -10.56 12.76 22.01
N VAL A 341 -9.96 12.02 22.91
CA VAL A 341 -10.48 10.73 23.36
C VAL A 341 -11.41 10.99 24.54
N SER A 342 -12.62 10.42 24.48
CA SER A 342 -13.62 10.54 25.54
C SER A 342 -13.01 10.20 26.90
N HIS A 343 -13.21 11.08 27.89
CA HIS A 343 -12.80 10.91 29.28
C HIS A 343 -11.29 10.93 29.58
N SER A 344 -10.42 11.22 28.59
CA SER A 344 -8.99 11.30 28.85
C SER A 344 -8.33 12.49 28.13
N HIS A 345 -7.92 13.48 28.93
CA HIS A 345 -7.16 14.64 28.45
C HIS A 345 -5.67 14.31 28.24
N ASP A 346 -5.19 13.21 28.80
CA ASP A 346 -3.77 12.85 28.84
C ASP A 346 -3.40 11.82 27.78
N PHE A 347 -4.32 11.46 26.89
CA PHE A 347 -4.07 10.44 25.87
C PHE A 347 -3.07 10.89 24.80
N GLY A 348 -3.10 12.16 24.40
CA GLY A 348 -2.34 12.69 23.26
C GLY A 348 -0.83 12.71 23.44
N THR A 349 -0.33 12.40 24.62
CA THR A 349 1.11 12.34 24.89
C THR A 349 1.39 11.49 26.12
N TYR A 350 2.49 10.77 26.09
CA TYR A 350 3.01 10.07 27.27
C TYR A 350 4.53 10.09 27.29
N ARG A 351 5.11 9.81 28.44
CA ARG A 351 6.54 9.68 28.60
C ARG A 351 6.90 8.20 28.76
N SER A 352 7.78 7.73 27.90
CA SER A 352 8.28 6.36 27.96
C SER A 352 9.22 6.14 29.15
N LYS A 353 9.53 4.88 29.45
CA LYS A 353 10.42 4.51 30.56
C LYS A 353 11.85 5.05 30.37
N ASP A 354 12.28 5.22 29.12
CA ASP A 354 13.58 5.83 28.79
C ASP A 354 13.56 7.37 28.85
N GLY A 355 12.45 7.98 29.21
CA GLY A 355 12.28 9.41 29.36
C GLY A 355 11.88 10.17 28.09
N ASN A 356 11.77 9.51 26.96
CA ASN A 356 11.35 10.14 25.71
C ASN A 356 9.85 10.45 25.72
N ARG A 357 9.49 11.59 25.16
CA ARG A 357 8.11 11.98 24.96
C ARG A 357 7.60 11.38 23.64
N ILE A 358 6.47 10.70 23.72
CA ILE A 358 5.75 10.17 22.57
C ILE A 358 4.43 10.92 22.41
N ASN A 359 4.20 11.49 21.24
CA ASN A 359 2.94 12.16 20.91
C ASN A 359 2.03 11.22 20.12
N ILE A 360 0.73 11.39 20.26
CA ILE A 360 -0.27 10.75 19.41
C ILE A 360 -1.03 11.86 18.71
N TYR A 361 -1.05 11.81 17.39
CA TYR A 361 -1.69 12.81 16.54
C TYR A 361 -2.87 12.19 15.81
N CYS A 362 -3.98 12.93 15.74
CA CYS A 362 -5.19 12.48 15.07
C CYS A 362 -5.33 13.12 13.70
N LEU A 363 -5.60 12.28 12.70
CA LEU A 363 -5.95 12.72 11.35
C LEU A 363 -7.39 13.18 11.33
N MET A 364 -7.63 14.43 10.92
CA MET A 364 -8.96 15.00 10.74
C MET A 364 -9.18 15.36 9.28
N PRO A 365 -10.03 14.61 8.55
CA PRO A 365 -10.34 14.93 7.17
C PRO A 365 -11.19 16.21 7.06
N LEU A 366 -10.89 17.01 6.04
CA LEU A 366 -11.44 18.34 5.84
C LEU A 366 -12.12 18.49 4.47
N TYR A 367 -13.20 19.24 4.44
CA TYR A 367 -13.77 19.78 3.19
C TYR A 367 -12.82 20.80 2.55
N ALA A 368 -12.92 20.97 1.23
CA ALA A 368 -12.09 21.94 0.50
C ALA A 368 -12.19 23.36 1.07
N GLY A 369 -13.39 23.83 1.43
CA GLY A 369 -13.59 25.12 2.07
C GLY A 369 -12.94 25.26 3.44
N GLU A 370 -12.89 24.18 4.22
CA GLU A 370 -12.20 24.13 5.51
C GLU A 370 -10.68 24.20 5.33
N ILE A 371 -10.15 23.57 4.28
CA ILE A 371 -8.72 23.66 3.92
C ILE A 371 -8.35 25.10 3.55
N GLU A 372 -9.16 25.75 2.75
CA GLU A 372 -8.96 27.16 2.41
C GLU A 372 -9.02 28.07 3.65
N LEU A 373 -9.95 27.81 4.56
CA LEU A 373 -10.06 28.53 5.82
C LEU A 373 -8.81 28.33 6.69
N LEU A 374 -8.35 27.09 6.84
CA LEU A 374 -7.14 26.77 7.58
C LEU A 374 -5.91 27.49 7.02
N ASN A 375 -5.75 27.48 5.70
CA ASN A 375 -4.65 28.19 5.02
C ASN A 375 -4.70 29.69 5.21
N ARG A 376 -5.89 30.28 5.19
CA ARG A 376 -6.09 31.72 5.24
C ARG A 376 -6.08 32.28 6.66
N GLU A 377 -6.70 31.61 7.60
CA GLU A 377 -6.99 32.12 8.94
C GLU A 377 -6.37 31.30 10.08
N GLY A 378 -5.81 30.13 9.78
CA GLY A 378 -5.12 29.29 10.75
C GLY A 378 -6.02 28.31 11.51
N LEU A 379 -5.38 27.51 12.37
CA LEU A 379 -6.04 26.41 13.06
C LEU A 379 -7.11 26.85 14.07
N GLU A 380 -6.86 27.92 14.81
CA GLU A 380 -7.82 28.44 15.79
C GLU A 380 -9.16 28.84 15.13
N ALA A 381 -9.10 29.43 13.95
CA ALA A 381 -10.29 29.81 13.20
C ALA A 381 -11.07 28.57 12.74
N LEU A 382 -10.37 27.52 12.30
CA LEU A 382 -11.01 26.25 11.91
C LEU A 382 -11.69 25.60 13.13
N LEU A 383 -11.02 25.54 14.27
CA LEU A 383 -11.57 24.94 15.49
C LEU A 383 -12.79 25.74 16.02
N ALA A 384 -12.77 27.07 15.91
CA ALA A 384 -13.92 27.90 16.22
C ALA A 384 -15.13 27.61 15.31
N ARG A 385 -14.90 27.32 14.05
CA ARG A 385 -15.97 26.89 13.11
C ARG A 385 -16.50 25.51 13.47
N PHE A 386 -15.64 24.57 13.88
CA PHE A 386 -16.09 23.28 14.37
C PHE A 386 -17.00 23.40 15.58
N ASP A 387 -16.62 24.23 16.56
CA ASP A 387 -17.45 24.49 17.73
C ASP A 387 -18.81 25.10 17.36
N ALA A 388 -18.81 26.09 16.45
CA ALA A 388 -20.04 26.74 15.98
C ALA A 388 -20.98 25.77 15.24
N HIS A 389 -20.46 24.76 14.61
CA HIS A 389 -21.23 23.73 13.88
C HIS A 389 -21.47 22.46 14.70
N HIS A 390 -21.14 22.48 15.99
CA HIS A 390 -21.26 21.33 16.89
C HIS A 390 -20.54 20.07 16.40
N ILE A 391 -19.44 20.24 15.67
CA ILE A 391 -18.55 19.15 15.28
C ILE A 391 -17.74 18.80 16.52
N SER A 392 -18.24 17.85 17.28
CA SER A 392 -17.59 17.35 18.47
C SER A 392 -16.77 16.11 18.15
N GLY A 393 -15.52 16.13 18.58
CA GLY A 393 -14.59 15.04 18.33
C GLY A 393 -14.05 15.03 16.91
N GLU A 394 -13.02 14.23 16.72
CA GLU A 394 -12.25 14.12 15.48
C GLU A 394 -12.62 12.86 14.71
N ILE A 395 -13.93 12.54 14.73
CA ILE A 395 -14.45 11.39 14.00
C ILE A 395 -14.53 11.74 12.51
N ALA A 396 -13.89 10.92 11.69
CA ALA A 396 -13.90 11.04 10.24
C ALA A 396 -15.25 10.61 9.66
N ASP A 397 -16.29 11.37 9.97
CA ASP A 397 -17.65 11.12 9.52
C ASP A 397 -17.92 11.85 8.20
N PRO A 398 -18.09 11.12 7.07
CA PRO A 398 -18.35 11.74 5.77
C PRO A 398 -19.72 12.40 5.66
N THR A 399 -20.61 12.20 6.64
CA THR A 399 -21.94 12.83 6.69
C THR A 399 -21.98 14.10 7.54
N ARG A 400 -20.88 14.46 8.22
CA ARG A 400 -20.80 15.69 9.00
C ARG A 400 -20.94 16.95 8.12
N PRO A 401 -21.43 18.06 8.67
CA PRO A 401 -21.54 19.30 7.91
C PRO A 401 -20.16 19.91 7.56
N ASP A 402 -20.14 20.66 6.47
CA ASP A 402 -19.01 21.52 6.09
C ASP A 402 -19.05 22.80 6.93
N SER A 403 -18.08 22.97 7.83
CA SER A 403 -18.02 24.10 8.76
C SER A 403 -17.59 25.43 8.11
N SER A 404 -17.14 25.38 6.86
CA SER A 404 -16.76 26.58 6.10
C SER A 404 -17.95 27.37 5.51
N ARG A 405 -19.13 26.77 5.55
CA ARG A 405 -20.37 27.34 5.00
C ARG A 405 -21.23 28.03 6.04
#